data_b7af689dfb02d87f89f80dc2370f889c
#
_entry.id   b7af689dfb02d87f89f80dc2370f889c
#
_cell.length_a   1.000
_cell.length_b   1.000
_cell.length_c   1.000
_cell.angle_alpha   90.00
_cell.angle_beta   90.00
_cell.angle_gamma   90.00
#
_symmetry.space_group_name_H-M   'P 1'
#
loop_
_entity.id
_entity.type
_entity.pdbx_description
1 polymer ?
#
loop_
_entity_poly.entity_id
_entity_poly.type
_entity_poly.pdbx_seq_one_letter_code
_entity_poly.pdbx_strand_id
1 'polypeptide(L)'
;MRIARFAFEGVVGYGVVEGDPTGPLEALEIAIIKNHPFGEIELTDQRLPLPAVRLLSPVLPSKVCAFGRTYAEHAAELGNEVAKEPLMFLKPSTSVAGPGDVIRLPELSSDVQHEA
;
A
#
# COMPACT_ATOMS: atom_id res chain seq x y z
N MET A 1 2.97 14.74 5.21
CA MET A 1 3.50 13.72 6.15
C MET A 1 3.35 12.37 5.48
N ARG A 2 4.37 11.52 5.51
CA ARG A 2 4.36 10.16 4.95
C ARG A 2 4.48 9.17 6.09
N ILE A 3 3.51 8.27 6.25
CA ILE A 3 3.52 7.25 7.30
C ILE A 3 3.82 5.90 6.65
N ALA A 4 4.77 5.16 7.21
CA ALA A 4 5.11 3.81 6.83
C ALA A 4 4.75 2.82 7.95
N ARG A 5 4.26 1.65 7.56
CA ARG A 5 4.22 0.47 8.42
C ARG A 5 5.40 -0.41 8.04
N PHE A 6 6.15 -0.88 9.01
CA PHE A 6 7.41 -1.59 8.76
C PHE A 6 7.64 -2.71 9.75
N ALA A 7 8.56 -3.61 9.40
CA ALA A 7 9.13 -4.60 10.29
C ALA A 7 10.65 -4.36 10.43
N PHE A 8 11.13 -4.40 11.66
CA PHE A 8 12.53 -4.30 12.01
C PHE A 8 12.84 -5.23 13.18
N GLU A 9 13.85 -6.09 13.05
CA GLU A 9 14.26 -7.07 14.07
C GLU A 9 13.10 -7.89 14.67
N GLY A 10 12.13 -8.28 13.82
CA GLY A 10 10.97 -9.07 14.24
C GLY A 10 9.83 -8.27 14.89
N VAL A 11 10.00 -6.97 15.07
CA VAL A 11 8.97 -6.07 15.61
C VAL A 11 8.28 -5.32 14.47
N VAL A 12 6.95 -5.24 14.51
CA VAL A 12 6.16 -4.43 13.57
C VAL A 12 5.78 -3.11 14.23
N GLY A 13 6.02 -2.01 13.50
CA GLY A 13 5.73 -0.66 13.97
C GLY A 13 5.25 0.26 12.88
N TYR A 14 4.98 1.50 13.27
CA TYR A 14 4.68 2.61 12.38
C TYR A 14 5.69 3.74 12.58
N GLY A 15 5.93 4.50 11.53
CA GLY A 15 6.80 5.67 11.63
C GLY A 15 6.54 6.68 10.55
N VAL A 16 6.98 7.91 10.78
CA VAL A 16 6.99 8.99 9.80
C VAL A 16 8.27 8.87 8.98
N VAL A 17 8.14 8.84 7.67
CA VAL A 17 9.29 8.88 6.76
C VAL A 17 9.76 10.32 6.62
N GLU A 18 10.95 10.59 7.11
CA GLU A 18 11.67 11.88 7.08
C GLU A 18 12.68 11.91 5.93
N GLY A 19 13.05 13.09 5.49
CA GLY A 19 13.98 13.32 4.38
C GLY A 19 13.30 13.73 3.08
N ASP A 20 14.11 14.08 2.07
CA ASP A 20 13.64 14.51 0.75
C ASP A 20 13.12 13.29 -0.05
N PRO A 21 11.82 13.28 -0.44
CA PRO A 21 11.24 12.16 -1.20
C PRO A 21 11.84 11.99 -2.60
N THR A 22 12.52 13.00 -3.11
CA THR A 22 13.19 12.97 -4.43
C THR A 22 14.65 12.59 -4.34
N GLY A 23 15.18 12.50 -3.10
CA GLY A 23 16.54 12.10 -2.82
C GLY A 23 16.74 10.57 -2.83
N PRO A 24 17.98 10.12 -2.61
CA PRO A 24 18.28 8.70 -2.54
C PRO A 24 17.61 8.06 -1.31
N LEU A 25 17.23 6.77 -1.43
CA LEU A 25 16.56 6.02 -0.35
C LEU A 25 17.42 5.96 0.92
N GLU A 26 18.73 5.94 0.77
CA GLU A 26 19.72 5.89 1.87
C GLU A 26 19.71 7.15 2.75
N ALA A 27 19.18 8.26 2.21
CA ALA A 27 19.02 9.52 2.93
C ALA A 27 17.68 9.63 3.67
N LEU A 28 16.81 8.62 3.53
CA LEU A 28 15.53 8.60 4.21
C LEU A 28 15.61 7.82 5.53
N GLU A 29 14.91 8.35 6.52
CA GLU A 29 14.82 7.73 7.85
C GLU A 29 13.35 7.55 8.25
N ILE A 30 13.12 6.63 9.17
CA ILE A 30 11.82 6.42 9.81
C ILE A 30 11.90 6.90 11.25
N ALA A 31 11.16 7.95 11.57
CA ALA A 31 10.90 8.38 12.94
C ALA A 31 9.80 7.50 13.53
N ILE A 32 10.13 6.70 14.54
CA ILE A 32 9.19 5.72 15.09
C ILE A 32 8.02 6.41 15.79
N ILE A 33 6.81 6.02 15.46
CA ILE A 33 5.58 6.44 16.14
C ILE A 33 5.37 5.56 17.36
N LYS A 34 5.16 6.18 18.51
CA LYS A 34 4.97 5.51 19.80
C LYS A 34 3.64 4.76 19.87
N ASN A 35 2.58 5.37 19.33
CA ASN A 35 1.20 4.87 19.36
C ASN A 35 0.73 4.43 17.96
N HIS A 36 -0.58 4.24 17.79
CA HIS A 36 -1.16 3.95 16.50
C HIS A 36 -1.34 5.23 15.66
N PRO A 37 -1.00 5.24 14.36
CA PRO A 37 -0.98 6.46 13.53
C PRO A 37 -2.36 7.09 13.26
N PHE A 38 -3.47 6.41 13.60
CA PHE A 38 -4.83 6.97 13.50
C PHE A 38 -5.25 7.77 14.73
N GLY A 39 -4.40 7.84 15.74
CA GLY A 39 -4.56 8.73 16.88
C GLY A 39 -3.65 9.95 16.78
N GLU A 40 -3.36 10.55 17.93
CA GLU A 40 -2.33 11.59 18.04
C GLU A 40 -0.96 10.99 17.74
N ILE A 41 -0.22 11.61 16.84
CA ILE A 41 1.10 11.12 16.44
C ILE A 41 2.16 11.66 17.41
N GLU A 42 2.63 10.77 18.26
CA GLU A 42 3.77 10.99 19.13
C GLU A 42 4.98 10.25 18.58
N LEU A 43 6.07 10.97 18.34
CA LEU A 43 7.32 10.37 17.90
C LEU A 43 8.19 9.98 19.08
N THR A 44 8.95 8.90 18.91
CA THR A 44 10.08 8.56 19.80
C THR A 44 11.34 9.29 19.33
N ASP A 45 12.40 9.22 20.15
CA ASP A 45 13.73 9.73 19.77
C ASP A 45 14.46 8.80 18.78
N GLN A 46 13.91 7.62 18.51
CA GLN A 46 14.54 6.64 17.63
C GLN A 46 14.28 6.96 16.15
N ARG A 47 15.35 6.80 15.36
CA ARG A 47 15.34 6.90 13.90
C ARG A 47 15.96 5.63 13.34
N LEU A 48 15.34 5.08 12.32
CA LEU A 48 15.85 3.91 11.59
C LEU A 48 16.10 4.32 10.13
N PRO A 49 17.25 3.98 9.54
CA PRO A 49 17.44 4.15 8.10
C PRO A 49 16.36 3.39 7.33
N LEU A 50 15.72 4.03 6.35
CA LEU A 50 14.67 3.40 5.56
C LEU A 50 15.11 2.08 4.90
N PRO A 51 16.35 1.96 4.37
CA PRO A 51 16.85 0.70 3.80
C PRO A 51 17.05 -0.44 4.81
N ALA A 52 17.12 -0.13 6.11
CA ALA A 52 17.30 -1.15 7.15
C ALA A 52 16.00 -1.86 7.56
N VAL A 53 14.85 -1.34 7.13
CA VAL A 53 13.55 -1.90 7.49
C VAL A 53 12.88 -2.59 6.30
N ARG A 54 12.01 -3.56 6.58
CA ARG A 54 11.09 -4.11 5.59
C ARG A 54 9.78 -3.32 5.65
N LEU A 55 9.44 -2.63 4.57
CA LEU A 55 8.14 -1.98 4.44
C LEU A 55 7.03 -3.05 4.32
N LEU A 56 5.91 -2.77 4.95
CA LEU A 56 4.72 -3.62 4.93
C LEU A 56 3.54 -2.85 4.30
N SER A 57 2.46 -3.57 4.00
CA SER A 57 1.20 -2.90 3.66
C SER A 57 0.88 -1.83 4.71
N PRO A 58 0.57 -0.59 4.30
CA PRO A 58 0.41 0.53 5.23
C PRO A 58 -0.73 0.34 6.22
N VAL A 59 -1.73 -0.45 5.84
CA VAL A 59 -2.89 -0.79 6.68
C VAL A 59 -3.17 -2.28 6.66
N LEU A 60 -3.90 -2.77 7.66
CA LEU A 60 -4.49 -4.11 7.70
C LEU A 60 -6.00 -3.96 7.51
N PRO A 61 -6.50 -3.92 6.28
CA PRO A 61 -7.91 -3.67 6.04
C PRO A 61 -8.75 -4.89 6.41
N SER A 62 -9.94 -4.66 6.97
CA SER A 62 -10.95 -5.71 7.15
C SER A 62 -11.60 -6.09 5.83
N LYS A 63 -11.66 -5.16 4.89
CA LYS A 63 -12.21 -5.32 3.54
C LYS A 63 -11.58 -4.30 2.59
N VAL A 64 -11.60 -4.60 1.30
CA VAL A 64 -11.17 -3.69 0.23
C VAL A 64 -12.38 -3.45 -0.66
N CYS A 65 -12.79 -2.19 -0.77
CA CYS A 65 -13.84 -1.77 -1.71
C CYS A 65 -13.16 -1.33 -3.00
N ALA A 66 -13.53 -1.95 -4.11
CA ALA A 66 -13.00 -1.63 -5.42
C ALA A 66 -14.14 -1.19 -6.36
N PHE A 67 -13.80 -0.43 -7.39
CA PHE A 67 -14.74 0.05 -8.39
C PHE A 67 -14.32 -0.46 -9.76
N GLY A 68 -15.26 -1.03 -10.48
CA GLY A 68 -15.04 -1.51 -11.85
C GLY A 68 -15.43 -0.48 -12.90
N ARG A 69 -14.83 -0.61 -14.11
CA ARG A 69 -15.16 0.20 -15.29
C ARG A 69 -15.05 1.71 -15.06
N THR A 70 -14.10 2.13 -14.25
CA THR A 70 -13.91 3.54 -13.89
C THR A 70 -13.17 4.33 -14.97
N TYR A 71 -12.40 3.64 -15.83
CA TYR A 71 -11.66 4.24 -16.93
C TYR A 71 -12.34 3.92 -18.25
N ALA A 72 -12.71 4.98 -18.99
CA ALA A 72 -13.44 4.86 -20.25
C ALA A 72 -12.68 4.05 -21.32
N GLU A 73 -11.37 4.29 -21.41
CA GLU A 73 -10.50 3.60 -22.37
C GLU A 73 -10.44 2.10 -22.07
N HIS A 74 -10.22 1.72 -20.83
CA HIS A 74 -10.19 0.32 -20.42
C HIS A 74 -11.55 -0.38 -20.59
N ALA A 75 -12.65 0.31 -20.32
CA ALA A 75 -13.99 -0.23 -20.60
C ALA A 75 -14.19 -0.51 -22.10
N ALA A 76 -13.73 0.41 -22.95
CA ALA A 76 -13.82 0.26 -24.41
C ALA A 76 -12.94 -0.89 -24.93
N GLU A 77 -11.73 -1.08 -24.42
CA GLU A 77 -10.83 -2.21 -24.78
C GLU A 77 -11.49 -3.57 -24.51
N LEU A 78 -12.25 -3.66 -23.43
CA LEU A 78 -12.99 -4.87 -23.06
C LEU A 78 -14.38 -4.98 -23.72
N GLY A 79 -14.73 -4.06 -24.64
CA GLY A 79 -16.04 -4.02 -25.30
C GLY A 79 -17.19 -3.66 -24.35
N ASN A 80 -16.91 -3.01 -23.23
CA ASN A 80 -17.90 -2.61 -22.24
C ASN A 80 -18.17 -1.10 -22.33
N GLU A 81 -19.39 -0.71 -21.97
CA GLU A 81 -19.72 0.70 -21.73
C GLU A 81 -19.22 1.15 -20.34
N VAL A 82 -18.89 2.43 -20.22
CA VAL A 82 -18.63 3.05 -18.91
C VAL A 82 -19.90 2.93 -18.08
N ALA A 83 -19.75 2.46 -16.87
CA ALA A 83 -20.88 2.30 -15.95
C ALA A 83 -21.50 3.67 -15.62
N LYS A 84 -22.82 3.78 -15.75
CA LYS A 84 -23.57 5.02 -15.40
C LYS A 84 -23.64 5.24 -13.88
N GLU A 85 -23.55 4.16 -13.12
CA GLU A 85 -23.51 4.15 -11.66
C GLU A 85 -22.23 3.43 -11.21
N PRO A 86 -21.65 3.80 -10.04
CA PRO A 86 -20.45 3.14 -9.53
C PRO A 86 -20.64 1.62 -9.37
N LEU A 87 -19.90 0.83 -10.13
CA LEU A 87 -19.88 -0.62 -9.99
C LEU A 87 -18.91 -1.01 -8.87
N MET A 88 -19.41 -1.05 -7.64
CA MET A 88 -18.62 -1.40 -6.46
C MET A 88 -18.60 -2.91 -6.22
N PHE A 89 -17.43 -3.45 -5.89
CA PHE A 89 -17.27 -4.84 -5.45
C PHE A 89 -16.25 -4.95 -4.32
N LEU A 90 -16.25 -6.08 -3.63
CA LEU A 90 -15.35 -6.32 -2.52
C LEU A 90 -14.23 -7.28 -2.94
N LYS A 91 -13.01 -6.94 -2.54
CA LYS A 91 -11.87 -7.87 -2.55
C LYS A 91 -11.62 -8.35 -1.10
N PRO A 92 -11.15 -9.59 -0.90
CA PRO A 92 -10.79 -10.07 0.43
C PRO A 92 -9.60 -9.29 0.99
N SER A 93 -9.48 -9.20 2.31
CA SER A 93 -8.32 -8.55 2.96
C SER A 93 -6.98 -9.21 2.59
N THR A 94 -7.00 -10.50 2.23
CA THR A 94 -5.84 -11.25 1.77
C THR A 94 -5.32 -10.84 0.39
N SER A 95 -6.05 -9.99 -0.35
CA SER A 95 -5.60 -9.44 -1.63
C SER A 95 -4.60 -8.28 -1.49
N VAL A 96 -4.36 -7.82 -0.26
CA VAL A 96 -3.46 -6.68 -0.01
C VAL A 96 -2.03 -7.16 0.12
N ALA A 97 -1.14 -6.57 -0.67
CA ALA A 97 0.29 -6.79 -0.63
C ALA A 97 1.03 -5.52 -0.15
N GLY A 98 2.21 -5.69 0.38
CA GLY A 98 3.11 -4.60 0.78
C GLY A 98 4.13 -4.27 -0.31
N PRO A 99 4.90 -3.18 -0.13
CA PRO A 99 5.98 -2.84 -1.03
C PRO A 99 7.01 -3.98 -1.15
N GLY A 100 7.32 -4.37 -2.39
CA GLY A 100 8.28 -5.44 -2.68
C GLY A 100 7.75 -6.87 -2.48
N ASP A 101 6.48 -7.05 -2.11
CA ASP A 101 5.88 -8.39 -2.05
C ASP A 101 5.70 -8.98 -3.46
N VAL A 102 5.87 -10.30 -3.56
CA VAL A 102 5.73 -11.01 -4.84
C VAL A 102 4.25 -11.24 -5.13
N ILE A 103 3.80 -10.78 -6.30
CA ILE A 103 2.46 -11.09 -6.82
C ILE A 103 2.55 -12.41 -7.60
N ARG A 104 1.86 -13.44 -7.12
CA ARG A 104 1.78 -14.72 -7.79
C ARG A 104 0.59 -14.74 -8.73
N LEU A 105 0.85 -14.91 -10.03
CA LEU A 105 -0.19 -15.06 -11.02
C LEU A 105 -0.86 -16.44 -10.85
N PRO A 106 -2.21 -16.52 -10.88
CA PRO A 106 -2.91 -17.79 -10.77
C PRO A 106 -2.75 -18.62 -12.05
N GLU A 107 -2.53 -19.92 -11.90
CA GLU A 107 -2.44 -20.86 -13.04
C GLU A 107 -3.74 -20.97 -13.86
N LEU A 108 -4.87 -20.59 -13.24
CA LEU A 108 -6.20 -20.65 -13.87
C LEU A 108 -6.45 -19.54 -14.89
N SER A 109 -5.62 -18.51 -14.95
CA SER A 109 -5.80 -17.38 -15.88
C SER A 109 -4.51 -17.15 -16.67
N SER A 110 -4.65 -17.08 -17.99
CA SER A 110 -3.60 -16.65 -18.90
C SER A 110 -3.60 -15.13 -19.15
N ASP A 111 -4.63 -14.44 -18.65
CA ASP A 111 -4.82 -13.01 -18.84
C ASP A 111 -5.01 -12.34 -17.46
N VAL A 112 -3.90 -11.93 -16.86
CA VAL A 112 -3.87 -11.21 -15.59
C VAL A 112 -3.43 -9.79 -15.86
N GLN A 113 -4.32 -8.83 -15.61
CA GLN A 113 -4.10 -7.42 -15.88
C GLN A 113 -3.94 -6.64 -14.56
N HIS A 114 -3.22 -5.52 -14.63
CA HIS A 114 -3.16 -4.55 -13.53
C HIS A 114 -4.32 -3.56 -13.64
N GLU A 115 -4.75 -3.05 -12.51
CA GLU A 115 -5.71 -1.96 -12.40
C GLU A 115 -5.09 -0.82 -11.57
N ALA A 116 -5.40 0.41 -11.94
CA ALA A 116 -4.98 1.62 -11.22
C ALA A 116 -6.15 2.26 -10.48
#